data_2f62bf88cda503f068e51ac5f6e94017
#
_entry.id   2f62bf88cda503f068e51ac5f6e94017
#
_cell.length_a   1.000
_cell.length_b   1.000
_cell.length_c   1.000
_cell.angle_alpha   90.00
_cell.angle_beta   90.00
_cell.angle_gamma   90.00
#
_symmetry.space_group_name_H-M   'P 1'
#
loop_
_entity.id
_entity.type
_entity.pdbx_description
1 polymer ?
#
loop_
_entity_poly.entity_id
_entity_poly.type
_entity_poly.pdbx_seq_one_letter_code
_entity_poly.pdbx_strand_id
1 'polypeptide(L)'
;MIKEWLESYNPKNKEEAQSALREIMQEIALAGLQRSNFFDKAAFYGGTALRIFHNLDRFSEDLDFSLLQTEQDFSLEKYQHAIVNEFASFVPLPQPI
;
A
#
# COMPACT_ATOMS: atom_id res chain seq x y z
N MET A 1 15.56 5.42 0.28
CA MET A 1 14.20 5.84 -0.09
C MET A 1 13.20 5.64 1.02
N ILE A 2 13.02 4.43 1.53
CA ILE A 2 12.05 4.22 2.62
C ILE A 2 12.48 4.94 3.89
N LYS A 3 13.77 4.98 4.19
CA LYS A 3 14.27 5.66 5.37
C LYS A 3 13.93 7.15 5.36
N GLU A 4 14.18 7.83 4.25
CA GLU A 4 13.87 9.24 4.09
C GLU A 4 12.37 9.48 4.14
N TRP A 5 11.59 8.59 3.54
CA TRP A 5 10.13 8.65 3.58
C TRP A 5 9.64 8.53 5.03
N LEU A 6 10.17 7.57 5.78
CA LEU A 6 9.84 7.39 7.19
C LEU A 6 10.19 8.63 8.01
N GLU A 7 11.38 9.20 7.76
CA GLU A 7 11.82 10.41 8.46
C GLU A 7 10.89 11.59 8.21
N SER A 8 10.26 11.65 7.05
CA SER A 8 9.33 12.74 6.72
C SER A 8 8.09 12.75 7.61
N TYR A 9 7.73 11.63 8.23
CA TYR A 9 6.64 11.56 9.19
C TYR A 9 7.03 12.12 10.56
N ASN A 10 8.33 12.29 10.81
CA ASN A 10 8.87 12.79 12.08
C ASN A 10 8.30 12.01 13.28
N PRO A 11 8.43 10.68 13.30
CA PRO A 11 7.87 9.89 14.40
C PRO A 11 8.59 10.19 15.70
N LYS A 12 7.82 10.36 16.78
CA LYS A 12 8.35 10.76 18.08
C LYS A 12 8.64 9.58 18.98
N ASN A 13 8.12 8.41 18.64
CA ASN A 13 8.32 7.19 19.42
C ASN A 13 8.21 5.98 18.50
N LYS A 14 8.45 4.80 19.07
CA LYS A 14 8.43 3.56 18.31
C LYS A 14 7.04 3.26 17.71
N GLU A 15 5.99 3.56 18.46
CA GLU A 15 4.62 3.31 17.98
C GLU A 15 4.29 4.17 16.77
N GLU A 16 4.66 5.44 16.81
CA GLU A 16 4.45 6.33 15.66
C GLU A 16 5.27 5.88 14.46
N ALA A 17 6.50 5.41 14.70
CA ALA A 17 7.36 4.90 13.63
C ALA A 17 6.74 3.67 12.98
N GLN A 18 6.18 2.75 13.77
CA GLN A 18 5.53 1.56 13.24
C GLN A 18 4.29 1.91 12.42
N SER A 19 3.49 2.86 12.89
CA SER A 19 2.30 3.31 12.16
C SER A 19 2.67 3.99 10.84
N ALA A 20 3.71 4.82 10.86
CA ALA A 20 4.19 5.47 9.65
C ALA A 20 4.72 4.45 8.65
N LEU A 21 5.48 3.46 9.11
CA LEU A 21 6.00 2.41 8.24
C LEU A 21 4.86 1.59 7.62
N ARG A 22 3.84 1.27 8.41
CA ARG A 22 2.66 0.56 7.90
C ARG A 22 1.99 1.36 6.79
N GLU A 23 1.81 2.67 6.99
CA GLU A 23 1.20 3.51 5.95
C GLU A 23 2.06 3.57 4.69
N ILE A 24 3.38 3.65 4.83
CA ILE A 24 4.29 3.59 3.68
C ILE A 24 4.08 2.29 2.91
N MET A 25 4.00 1.16 3.63
CA MET A 25 3.75 -0.13 3.00
C MET A 25 2.41 -0.18 2.29
N GLN A 26 1.38 0.43 2.88
CA GLN A 26 0.06 0.53 2.25
C GLN A 26 0.13 1.33 0.95
N GLU A 27 0.84 2.43 0.94
CA GLU A 27 0.99 3.25 -0.27
C GLU A 27 1.78 2.54 -1.36
N ILE A 28 2.81 1.78 -1.00
CA ILE A 28 3.56 0.97 -1.96
C ILE A 28 2.65 -0.10 -2.56
N ALA A 29 1.85 -0.78 -1.72
CA ALA A 29 0.91 -1.79 -2.21
C ALA A 29 -0.13 -1.18 -3.15
N LEU A 30 -0.65 0.00 -2.80
CA LEU A 30 -1.62 0.70 -3.66
C LEU A 30 -0.99 1.08 -5.01
N ALA A 31 0.28 1.49 -5.02
CA ALA A 31 0.97 1.81 -6.27
C ALA A 31 1.11 0.57 -7.15
N GLY A 32 1.42 -0.58 -6.56
CA GLY A 32 1.49 -1.84 -7.30
C GLY A 32 0.14 -2.23 -7.89
N LEU A 33 -0.93 -2.06 -7.11
CA LEU A 33 -2.28 -2.33 -7.60
C LEU A 33 -2.66 -1.37 -8.73
N GLN A 34 -2.30 -0.09 -8.62
CA GLN A 34 -2.55 0.89 -9.65
C GLN A 34 -1.87 0.50 -10.97
N ARG A 35 -0.63 0.08 -10.91
CA ARG A 35 0.15 -0.30 -12.10
C ARG A 35 -0.39 -1.56 -12.76
N SER A 36 -1.06 -2.43 -12.02
CA SER A 36 -1.65 -3.67 -12.53
C SER A 36 -3.09 -3.50 -12.99
N ASN A 37 -3.61 -2.27 -12.97
CA ASN A 37 -4.98 -1.95 -13.35
C ASN A 37 -6.05 -2.59 -12.44
N PHE A 38 -5.67 -2.88 -11.19
CA PHE A 38 -6.59 -3.43 -10.21
C PHE A 38 -7.82 -2.54 -10.03
N PHE A 39 -7.62 -1.22 -10.07
CA PHE A 39 -8.71 -0.27 -9.83
C PHE A 39 -9.71 -0.17 -11.00
N ASP A 40 -9.44 -0.85 -12.11
CA ASP A 40 -10.47 -1.06 -13.14
C ASP A 40 -11.53 -2.06 -12.67
N LYS A 41 -11.20 -2.89 -11.69
CA LYS A 41 -12.06 -3.97 -11.20
C LYS A 41 -12.60 -3.72 -9.80
N ALA A 42 -11.96 -2.87 -9.01
CA ALA A 42 -12.29 -2.69 -7.61
C ALA A 42 -12.16 -1.22 -7.20
N ALA A 43 -12.90 -0.85 -6.18
CA ALA A 43 -12.80 0.48 -5.56
C ALA A 43 -12.12 0.37 -4.20
N PHE A 44 -11.28 1.35 -3.88
CA PHE A 44 -10.61 1.47 -2.59
C PHE A 44 -11.47 2.36 -1.69
N TYR A 45 -11.72 1.90 -0.48
CA TYR A 45 -12.55 2.64 0.47
C TYR A 45 -12.08 2.44 1.91
N GLY A 46 -12.81 2.97 2.87
CA GLY A 46 -12.56 2.77 4.29
C GLY A 46 -11.62 3.81 4.89
N GLY A 47 -11.15 3.54 6.10
CA GLY A 47 -10.33 4.46 6.89
C GLY A 47 -9.00 4.82 6.24
N THR A 48 -8.34 3.85 5.59
CA THR A 48 -7.07 4.11 4.91
C THR A 48 -7.27 5.02 3.70
N ALA A 49 -8.37 4.84 2.96
CA ALA A 49 -8.69 5.74 1.86
C ALA A 49 -8.92 7.16 2.37
N LEU A 50 -9.63 7.31 3.48
CA LEU A 50 -9.86 8.62 4.10
C LEU A 50 -8.53 9.23 4.57
N ARG A 51 -7.65 8.44 5.14
CA ARG A 51 -6.33 8.90 5.59
C ARG A 51 -5.48 9.40 4.43
N ILE A 52 -5.36 8.60 3.37
CA ILE A 52 -4.44 8.88 2.26
C ILE A 52 -4.97 10.00 1.37
N PHE A 53 -6.26 9.97 1.02
CA PHE A 53 -6.82 10.92 0.05
C PHE A 53 -7.48 12.14 0.68
N HIS A 54 -7.86 12.06 1.95
CA HIS A 54 -8.62 13.12 2.63
C HIS A 54 -7.99 13.59 3.93
N ASN A 55 -6.74 13.20 4.19
CA ASN A 55 -5.95 13.66 5.34
C ASN A 55 -6.61 13.44 6.70
N LEU A 56 -7.25 12.26 6.86
CA LEU A 56 -7.77 11.90 8.17
C LEU A 56 -6.62 11.91 9.19
N ASP A 57 -6.87 12.44 10.39
CA ASP A 57 -5.82 12.69 11.39
C ASP A 57 -5.19 11.42 11.99
N ARG A 58 -5.83 10.29 11.86
CA ARG A 58 -5.34 9.05 12.45
C ARG A 58 -4.93 8.06 11.38
N PHE A 59 -3.96 7.18 11.73
CA PHE A 59 -3.55 6.09 10.87
C PHE A 59 -4.64 5.01 10.79
N SER A 60 -4.67 4.31 9.67
CA SER A 60 -5.56 3.17 9.47
C SER A 60 -4.73 1.92 9.21
N GLU A 61 -5.18 0.79 9.72
CA GLU A 61 -4.43 -0.46 9.63
C GLU A 61 -4.77 -1.30 8.40
N ASP A 62 -5.96 -1.15 7.85
CA ASP A 62 -6.49 -2.03 6.81
C ASP A 62 -6.57 -1.34 5.46
N LEU A 63 -6.47 -2.15 4.40
CA LEU A 63 -6.79 -1.73 3.04
C LEU A 63 -8.09 -2.42 2.65
N ASP A 64 -9.11 -1.64 2.35
CA ASP A 64 -10.44 -2.16 2.05
C ASP A 64 -10.79 -1.91 0.58
N PHE A 65 -11.23 -2.96 -0.10
CA PHE A 65 -11.61 -2.89 -1.50
C PHE A 65 -12.95 -3.57 -1.72
N SER A 66 -13.67 -3.10 -2.73
CA SER A 66 -14.90 -3.71 -3.18
C SER A 66 -14.82 -3.88 -4.69
N LEU A 67 -15.19 -5.06 -5.18
CA LEU A 67 -15.27 -5.27 -6.62
C LEU A 67 -16.39 -4.40 -7.20
N LEU A 68 -16.10 -3.77 -8.34
CA LEU A 68 -17.09 -2.94 -9.04
C LEU A 68 -18.19 -3.80 -9.66
N GLN A 69 -17.83 -5.03 -10.03
CA GLN A 69 -18.78 -6.01 -10.57
C GLN A 69 -18.41 -7.38 -10.03
N THR A 70 -19.40 -8.24 -9.85
CA THR A 70 -19.15 -9.63 -9.48
C THR A 70 -18.51 -10.36 -10.66
N GLU A 71 -17.32 -10.90 -10.45
CA GLU A 71 -16.62 -11.72 -11.46
C GLU A 71 -16.27 -13.05 -10.85
N GLN A 72 -16.75 -14.15 -11.46
CA GLN A 72 -16.46 -15.48 -10.96
C GLN A 72 -15.00 -15.87 -11.15
N ASP A 73 -14.35 -15.31 -12.18
CA ASP A 73 -12.97 -15.63 -12.51
C ASP A 73 -11.97 -14.63 -11.92
N PHE A 74 -12.42 -13.76 -11.03
CA PHE A 74 -11.53 -12.79 -10.40
C PHE A 74 -10.50 -13.50 -9.53
N SER A 75 -9.23 -13.14 -9.71
CA SER A 75 -8.13 -13.69 -8.94
C SER A 75 -7.19 -12.58 -8.49
N LEU A 76 -6.75 -12.63 -7.23
CA LEU A 76 -5.78 -11.70 -6.70
C LEU A 76 -4.33 -12.07 -7.08
N GLU A 77 -4.12 -13.26 -7.61
CA GLU A 77 -2.76 -13.77 -7.81
C GLU A 77 -1.89 -12.85 -8.67
N LYS A 78 -2.42 -12.39 -9.81
CA LYS A 78 -1.65 -11.49 -10.69
C LYS A 78 -1.34 -10.15 -10.03
N TYR A 79 -2.21 -9.71 -9.12
CA TYR A 79 -2.01 -8.45 -8.42
C TYR A 79 -0.98 -8.61 -7.30
N GLN A 80 -0.85 -9.80 -6.73
CA GLN A 80 0.19 -10.07 -5.75
C GLN A 80 1.58 -9.91 -6.37
N HIS A 81 1.77 -10.39 -7.60
CA HIS A 81 3.03 -10.19 -8.30
C HIS A 81 3.35 -8.70 -8.50
N ALA A 82 2.35 -7.91 -8.84
CA ALA A 82 2.53 -6.48 -9.03
C ALA A 82 2.94 -5.81 -7.72
N ILE A 83 2.34 -6.20 -6.60
CA ILE A 83 2.68 -5.67 -5.28
C ILE A 83 4.12 -6.04 -4.92
N VAL A 84 4.50 -7.30 -5.11
CA VAL A 84 5.86 -7.75 -4.83
C VAL A 84 6.87 -6.96 -5.66
N ASN A 85 6.61 -6.77 -6.95
CA ASN A 85 7.49 -6.00 -7.82
C ASN A 85 7.60 -4.54 -7.37
N GLU A 86 6.50 -3.96 -6.89
CA GLU A 86 6.53 -2.59 -6.40
C GLU A 86 7.40 -2.47 -5.15
N PHE A 87 7.26 -3.39 -4.19
CA PHE A 87 8.11 -3.41 -3.02
C PHE A 87 9.58 -3.59 -3.39
N ALA A 88 9.88 -4.46 -4.35
CA ALA A 88 11.25 -4.70 -4.79
C ALA A 88 11.91 -3.45 -5.38
N SER A 89 11.13 -2.52 -5.93
CA SER A 89 11.67 -1.27 -6.46
C SER A 89 12.14 -0.31 -5.38
N PHE A 90 11.60 -0.43 -4.15
CA PHE A 90 11.97 0.42 -3.02
C PHE A 90 13.01 -0.22 -2.10
N VAL A 91 13.03 -1.55 -2.04
CA VAL A 91 13.91 -2.30 -1.15
C VAL A 91 14.80 -3.19 -2.01
N PRO A 92 16.08 -2.79 -2.21
CA PRO A 92 16.97 -3.62 -3.01
C PRO A 92 17.08 -5.02 -2.42
N LEU A 93 16.82 -6.02 -3.24
CA LEU A 93 17.01 -7.41 -2.83
C LEU A 93 18.50 -7.73 -2.83
N PRO A 94 18.97 -8.61 -1.90
CA PRO A 94 20.36 -9.04 -1.93
C PRO A 94 20.67 -9.67 -3.30
N GLN A 95 21.76 -9.21 -3.90
CA GLN A 95 22.17 -9.78 -5.17
C GLN A 95 22.88 -11.11 -4.91
N PRO A 96 22.61 -12.13 -5.71
CA PRO A 96 23.39 -13.37 -5.61
C PRO A 96 24.83 -13.08 -5.95
N ILE A 97 25.71 -13.64 -5.17
CA ILE A 97 27.15 -13.46 -5.36
C ILE A 97 27.65 -14.32 -6.51
#